data_9a118b5265ad6c1253eddd57e7f38fbf
#
_entry.id   9a118b5265ad6c1253eddd57e7f38fbf
#
_cell.length_a   1.000
_cell.length_b   1.000
_cell.length_c   1.000
_cell.angle_alpha   90.00
_cell.angle_beta   90.00
_cell.angle_gamma   90.00
#
_symmetry.space_group_name_H-M   'P 1'
#
loop_
_entity.id
_entity.type
_entity.pdbx_description
1 polymer ?
#
loop_
_entity_poly.entity_id
_entity_poly.type
_entity_poly.pdbx_seq_one_letter_code
_entity_poly.pdbx_strand_id
1 'polypeptide(L)'
;GSMAGPNLLSHILVSKFDDHLPLYRQHEIFARMGADIPESTLVGWCGRAMKTLQPLIERIEAEIMASDLLHADDTPIRVLDRSRRDKGLGKGVKQGRIWAYVRDQRPWVGSAPPGAIYYFAPDWKEDHVLSHLANARGILQADGYKGYAKLYEPQTDGAPRLREAACWAHLRRDFHDFWVSTKSEIAREALDRIGKLYDTERGINGQAADVRHAARQKLSAPKVASFFAWSEQQLLRIPGKSDLAKAFRYGLSRREAFSLFLTDGRVAIDNNTAERALRPIGIGRKNWL
;
A
#
# COMPACT_ATOMS: atom_id res chain seq x y z
N GLY A 1 9.94 -27.38 27.34
CA GLY A 1 10.13 -27.68 25.92
C GLY A 1 8.80 -27.79 25.20
N SER A 2 8.75 -27.42 23.93
CA SER A 2 7.56 -27.61 23.07
C SER A 2 7.57 -29.04 22.54
N MET A 3 6.41 -29.70 22.44
CA MET A 3 6.25 -30.97 21.73
C MET A 3 6.40 -30.82 20.19
N ALA A 4 6.29 -29.57 19.71
CA ALA A 4 6.46 -29.28 18.28
C ALA A 4 7.92 -29.06 17.93
N GLY A 5 8.43 -29.86 17.01
CA GLY A 5 9.74 -29.64 16.37
C GLY A 5 9.69 -28.49 15.34
N PRO A 6 10.86 -28.02 14.87
CA PRO A 6 10.93 -26.89 13.93
C PRO A 6 10.12 -27.09 12.65
N ASN A 7 10.12 -28.30 12.09
CA ASN A 7 9.39 -28.60 10.86
C ASN A 7 7.87 -28.46 11.02
N LEU A 8 7.32 -28.94 12.14
CA LEU A 8 5.89 -28.78 12.42
C LEU A 8 5.54 -27.30 12.61
N LEU A 9 6.37 -26.52 13.32
CA LEU A 9 6.15 -25.09 13.51
C LEU A 9 6.19 -24.35 12.17
N SER A 10 7.17 -24.64 11.32
CA SER A 10 7.27 -24.07 9.97
C SER A 10 6.04 -24.41 9.12
N HIS A 11 5.62 -25.67 9.14
CA HIS A 11 4.41 -26.10 8.42
C HIS A 11 3.16 -25.32 8.87
N ILE A 12 2.95 -25.17 10.17
CA ILE A 12 1.80 -24.45 10.71
C ILE A 12 1.83 -22.97 10.30
N LEU A 13 3.00 -22.33 10.36
CA LEU A 13 3.14 -20.92 10.00
C LEU A 13 2.95 -20.69 8.50
N VAL A 14 3.59 -21.48 7.64
CA VAL A 14 3.44 -21.40 6.19
C VAL A 14 1.99 -21.63 5.81
N SER A 15 1.39 -22.71 6.28
CA SER A 15 -0.02 -23.01 6.00
C SER A 15 -0.95 -21.88 6.44
N LYS A 16 -0.68 -21.22 7.58
CA LYS A 16 -1.52 -20.12 8.06
C LYS A 16 -1.34 -18.84 7.27
N PHE A 17 -0.11 -18.42 7.03
CA PHE A 17 0.19 -17.07 6.54
C PHE A 17 0.44 -17.00 5.04
N ASP A 18 0.93 -18.08 4.42
CA ASP A 18 1.18 -18.17 2.98
C ASP A 18 0.04 -18.90 2.25
N ASP A 19 -0.37 -20.08 2.74
CA ASP A 19 -1.47 -20.87 2.17
C ASP A 19 -2.86 -20.38 2.62
N HIS A 20 -2.93 -19.37 3.50
CA HIS A 20 -4.18 -18.80 4.04
C HIS A 20 -5.09 -19.81 4.75
N LEU A 21 -4.53 -20.91 5.29
CA LEU A 21 -5.25 -21.97 5.97
C LEU A 21 -5.44 -21.64 7.47
N PRO A 22 -6.64 -21.34 7.95
CA PRO A 22 -6.86 -20.97 9.34
C PRO A 22 -6.55 -22.12 10.30
N LEU A 23 -6.19 -21.78 11.55
CA LEU A 23 -5.75 -22.76 12.53
C LEU A 23 -6.83 -23.81 12.88
N TYR A 24 -8.11 -23.44 12.87
CA TYR A 24 -9.19 -24.39 13.11
C TYR A 24 -9.24 -25.50 12.05
N ARG A 25 -8.98 -25.16 10.76
CA ARG A 25 -8.89 -26.15 9.69
C ARG A 25 -7.64 -27.01 9.81
N GLN A 26 -6.52 -26.42 10.23
CA GLN A 26 -5.31 -27.20 10.50
C GLN A 26 -5.53 -28.19 11.63
N HIS A 27 -6.23 -27.79 12.72
CA HIS A 27 -6.66 -28.71 13.78
C HIS A 27 -7.46 -29.89 13.22
N GLU A 28 -8.48 -29.65 12.39
CA GLU A 28 -9.29 -30.70 11.78
C GLU A 28 -8.44 -31.61 10.87
N ILE A 29 -7.46 -31.06 10.13
CA ILE A 29 -6.56 -31.85 9.28
C ILE A 29 -5.69 -32.75 10.15
N PHE A 30 -5.07 -32.22 11.21
CA PHE A 30 -4.23 -33.01 12.12
C PHE A 30 -5.04 -34.12 12.81
N ALA A 31 -6.28 -33.82 13.24
CA ALA A 31 -7.16 -34.83 13.83
C ALA A 31 -7.45 -35.98 12.87
N ARG A 32 -7.72 -35.71 11.58
CA ARG A 32 -7.88 -36.76 10.56
C ARG A 32 -6.62 -37.58 10.31
N MET A 33 -5.45 -37.00 10.58
CA MET A 33 -4.15 -37.70 10.49
C MET A 33 -3.78 -38.43 11.79
N GLY A 34 -4.67 -38.47 12.78
CA GLY A 34 -4.45 -39.14 14.06
C GLY A 34 -3.74 -38.30 15.12
N ALA A 35 -3.54 -36.99 14.87
CA ALA A 35 -2.91 -36.08 15.83
C ALA A 35 -3.94 -35.06 16.34
N ASP A 36 -4.49 -35.28 17.52
CA ASP A 36 -5.43 -34.34 18.17
C ASP A 36 -4.65 -33.20 18.85
N ILE A 37 -4.46 -32.09 18.12
CA ILE A 37 -3.75 -30.90 18.60
C ILE A 37 -4.77 -29.77 18.78
N PRO A 38 -5.12 -29.36 20.00
CA PRO A 38 -6.08 -28.30 20.23
C PRO A 38 -5.71 -26.99 19.51
N GLU A 39 -6.70 -26.26 18.98
CA GLU A 39 -6.49 -24.99 18.32
C GLU A 39 -5.73 -23.97 19.20
N SER A 40 -6.04 -23.94 20.50
CA SER A 40 -5.34 -23.08 21.46
C SER A 40 -3.83 -23.38 21.54
N THR A 41 -3.45 -24.65 21.35
CA THR A 41 -2.05 -25.07 21.27
C THR A 41 -1.38 -24.53 20.01
N LEU A 42 -2.06 -24.63 18.85
CA LEU A 42 -1.57 -24.08 17.58
C LEU A 42 -1.38 -22.56 17.67
N VAL A 43 -2.34 -21.84 18.25
CA VAL A 43 -2.24 -20.39 18.52
C VAL A 43 -1.02 -20.09 19.38
N GLY A 44 -0.84 -20.82 20.49
CA GLY A 44 0.30 -20.65 21.39
C GLY A 44 1.66 -20.94 20.70
N TRP A 45 1.70 -21.92 19.82
CA TRP A 45 2.92 -22.23 19.03
C TRP A 45 3.23 -21.12 18.03
N CYS A 46 2.24 -20.60 17.31
CA CYS A 46 2.41 -19.45 16.42
C CYS A 46 2.97 -18.25 17.17
N GLY A 47 2.41 -17.90 18.34
CA GLY A 47 2.89 -16.77 19.14
C GLY A 47 4.33 -16.93 19.59
N ARG A 48 4.72 -18.13 20.04
CA ARG A 48 6.12 -18.41 20.44
C ARG A 48 7.08 -18.37 19.25
N ALA A 49 6.69 -18.94 18.12
CA ALA A 49 7.50 -18.90 16.91
C ALA A 49 7.73 -17.47 16.42
N MET A 50 6.68 -16.63 16.40
CA MET A 50 6.80 -15.21 16.05
C MET A 50 7.74 -14.47 16.99
N LYS A 51 7.67 -14.74 18.30
CA LYS A 51 8.62 -14.15 19.26
C LYS A 51 10.07 -14.59 18.99
N THR A 52 10.28 -15.85 18.61
CA THR A 52 11.62 -16.35 18.25
C THR A 52 12.14 -15.71 16.97
N LEU A 53 11.27 -15.39 16.01
CA LEU A 53 11.62 -14.73 14.75
C LEU A 53 11.77 -13.21 14.89
N GLN A 54 11.44 -12.63 16.04
CA GLN A 54 11.45 -11.17 16.26
C GLN A 54 12.76 -10.49 15.84
N PRO A 55 13.97 -11.00 16.18
CA PRO A 55 15.22 -10.36 15.77
C PRO A 55 15.41 -10.33 14.22
N LEU A 56 14.89 -11.33 13.51
CA LEU A 56 14.90 -11.35 12.05
C LEU A 56 13.92 -10.32 11.48
N ILE A 57 12.73 -10.21 12.08
CA ILE A 57 11.71 -9.22 11.67
C ILE A 57 12.26 -7.81 11.86
N GLU A 58 12.88 -7.51 13.01
CA GLU A 58 13.52 -6.21 13.29
C GLU A 58 14.64 -5.88 12.30
N ARG A 59 15.42 -6.88 11.89
CA ARG A 59 16.46 -6.68 10.87
C ARG A 59 15.86 -6.37 9.51
N ILE A 60 14.82 -7.09 9.08
CA ILE A 60 14.10 -6.84 7.83
C ILE A 60 13.47 -5.44 7.87
N GLU A 61 12.83 -5.08 8.98
CA GLU A 61 12.24 -3.76 9.19
C GLU A 61 13.28 -2.66 9.02
N ALA A 62 14.41 -2.76 9.73
CA ALA A 62 15.49 -1.77 9.64
C ALA A 62 15.99 -1.58 8.20
N GLU A 63 16.17 -2.68 7.46
CA GLU A 63 16.61 -2.65 6.06
C GLU A 63 15.59 -2.00 5.11
N ILE A 64 14.29 -2.27 5.32
CA ILE A 64 13.23 -1.71 4.47
C ILE A 64 13.03 -0.24 4.81
N MET A 65 12.92 0.10 6.09
CA MET A 65 12.64 1.47 6.54
C MET A 65 13.81 2.44 6.32
N ALA A 66 15.03 1.93 6.13
CA ALA A 66 16.19 2.73 5.71
C ALA A 66 16.18 3.11 4.23
N SER A 67 15.22 2.62 3.43
CA SER A 67 15.11 2.97 2.01
C SER A 67 14.71 4.42 1.82
N ASP A 68 15.34 5.09 0.88
CA ASP A 68 15.03 6.46 0.46
C ASP A 68 13.83 6.57 -0.50
N LEU A 69 13.25 5.44 -0.87
CA LEU A 69 12.00 5.32 -1.62
C LEU A 69 11.17 4.17 -1.06
N LEU A 70 10.04 4.51 -0.47
CA LEU A 70 9.08 3.56 0.08
C LEU A 70 7.73 3.71 -0.61
N HIS A 71 7.06 2.57 -0.79
CA HIS A 71 5.64 2.52 -1.11
C HIS A 71 4.84 2.25 0.15
N ALA A 72 3.72 2.93 0.34
CA ALA A 72 2.86 2.74 1.49
C ALA A 72 1.40 2.60 1.08
N ASP A 73 0.71 1.66 1.73
CA ASP A 73 -0.73 1.49 1.57
C ASP A 73 -1.29 0.81 2.83
N ASP A 74 -2.62 0.82 3.00
CA ASP A 74 -3.25 0.16 4.11
C ASP A 74 -4.50 -0.62 3.72
N THR A 75 -4.87 -1.59 4.55
CA THR A 75 -6.11 -2.34 4.37
C THR A 75 -6.84 -2.54 5.69
N PRO A 76 -8.19 -2.45 5.70
CA PRO A 76 -8.95 -2.71 6.89
C PRO A 76 -8.87 -4.20 7.28
N ILE A 77 -8.81 -4.45 8.60
CA ILE A 77 -8.90 -5.79 9.17
C ILE A 77 -9.93 -5.82 10.30
N ARG A 78 -10.70 -6.90 10.39
CA ARG A 78 -11.64 -7.10 11.48
C ARG A 78 -10.90 -7.66 12.69
N VAL A 79 -11.15 -7.10 13.86
CA VAL A 79 -10.50 -7.47 15.11
C VAL A 79 -11.58 -7.80 16.15
N LEU A 80 -11.44 -8.95 16.80
CA LEU A 80 -12.30 -9.28 17.93
C LEU A 80 -12.02 -8.35 19.10
N ASP A 81 -13.06 -7.75 19.63
CA ASP A 81 -13.00 -6.85 20.79
C ASP A 81 -14.09 -7.22 21.78
N ARG A 82 -13.76 -8.11 22.70
CA ARG A 82 -14.68 -8.60 23.72
C ARG A 82 -15.27 -7.48 24.57
N SER A 83 -14.48 -6.42 24.84
CA SER A 83 -14.93 -5.28 25.64
C SER A 83 -16.12 -4.55 25.03
N ARG A 84 -16.24 -4.54 23.71
CA ARG A 84 -17.40 -3.98 23.00
C ARG A 84 -18.65 -4.82 23.17
N ARG A 85 -18.52 -6.14 23.12
CA ARG A 85 -19.63 -7.09 23.36
C ARG A 85 -20.13 -6.96 24.79
N ASP A 86 -19.24 -6.92 25.76
CA ASP A 86 -19.58 -6.82 27.17
C ASP A 86 -20.27 -5.48 27.52
N LYS A 87 -20.00 -4.43 26.73
CA LYS A 87 -20.66 -3.12 26.82
C LYS A 87 -21.93 -3.00 25.94
N GLY A 88 -22.39 -4.06 25.30
CA GLY A 88 -23.53 -4.01 24.40
C GLY A 88 -23.31 -3.26 23.09
N LEU A 89 -22.05 -2.97 22.71
CA LEU A 89 -21.69 -2.20 21.53
C LEU A 89 -21.52 -3.10 20.29
N GLY A 90 -22.53 -3.89 19.96
CA GLY A 90 -22.60 -4.75 18.78
C GLY A 90 -21.94 -6.11 18.97
N LYS A 91 -21.52 -6.77 17.86
CA LYS A 91 -21.04 -8.18 17.84
C LYS A 91 -19.66 -8.41 18.45
N GLY A 92 -19.05 -7.42 19.13
CA GLY A 92 -17.70 -7.56 19.68
C GLY A 92 -16.62 -7.59 18.60
N VAL A 93 -16.81 -6.86 17.50
CA VAL A 93 -15.84 -6.68 16.41
C VAL A 93 -15.61 -5.21 16.20
N LYS A 94 -14.34 -4.83 16.05
CA LYS A 94 -13.94 -3.48 15.59
C LYS A 94 -13.13 -3.57 14.30
N GLN A 95 -13.01 -2.47 13.62
CA GLN A 95 -12.16 -2.33 12.45
C GLN A 95 -10.81 -1.76 12.86
N GLY A 96 -9.75 -2.54 12.65
CA GLY A 96 -8.37 -2.09 12.69
C GLY A 96 -7.83 -1.92 11.27
N ARG A 97 -6.53 -1.63 11.16
CA ARG A 97 -5.79 -1.47 9.91
C ARG A 97 -4.51 -2.29 9.92
N ILE A 98 -4.11 -2.77 8.76
CA ILE A 98 -2.76 -3.25 8.49
C ILE A 98 -2.15 -2.28 7.49
N TRP A 99 -1.07 -1.63 7.91
CA TRP A 99 -0.24 -0.75 7.08
C TRP A 99 0.90 -1.57 6.49
N ALA A 100 1.19 -1.39 5.21
CA ALA A 100 2.34 -1.99 4.54
C ALA A 100 3.30 -0.91 4.07
N TYR A 101 4.59 -1.10 4.33
CA TYR A 101 5.67 -0.30 3.75
C TYR A 101 6.56 -1.21 2.93
N VAL A 102 6.82 -0.83 1.68
CA VAL A 102 7.41 -1.71 0.69
C VAL A 102 8.58 -1.02 0.00
N ARG A 103 9.70 -1.75 -0.09
CA ARG A 103 10.82 -1.44 -0.98
C ARG A 103 10.78 -2.39 -2.16
N ASP A 104 10.79 -1.87 -3.38
CA ASP A 104 10.93 -2.68 -4.60
C ASP A 104 11.73 -1.92 -5.65
N GLN A 105 12.98 -2.32 -5.85
CA GLN A 105 13.89 -1.69 -6.81
C GLN A 105 13.95 -2.40 -8.17
N ARG A 106 13.23 -3.53 -8.32
CA ARG A 106 13.24 -4.31 -9.56
C ARG A 106 12.76 -3.54 -10.80
N PRO A 107 11.74 -2.64 -10.71
CA PRO A 107 11.27 -1.89 -11.87
C PRO A 107 12.30 -0.96 -12.52
N TRP A 108 13.38 -0.61 -11.80
CA TRP A 108 14.45 0.26 -12.28
C TRP A 108 15.85 -0.34 -12.10
N VAL A 109 15.93 -1.67 -11.97
CA VAL A 109 17.18 -2.48 -11.90
C VAL A 109 18.08 -2.08 -10.71
N GLY A 110 17.47 -1.69 -9.60
CA GLY A 110 18.21 -1.42 -8.36
C GLY A 110 18.68 -2.72 -7.71
N SER A 111 19.71 -2.63 -6.88
CA SER A 111 20.41 -3.78 -6.31
C SER A 111 19.79 -4.33 -5.01
N ALA A 112 18.98 -3.51 -4.29
CA ALA A 112 18.41 -3.96 -3.03
C ALA A 112 17.25 -4.95 -3.25
N PRO A 113 17.20 -6.05 -2.50
CA PRO A 113 16.14 -7.04 -2.63
C PRO A 113 14.77 -6.42 -2.27
N PRO A 114 13.69 -6.87 -2.93
CA PRO A 114 12.35 -6.42 -2.58
C PRO A 114 11.98 -6.92 -1.18
N GLY A 115 11.21 -6.12 -0.45
CA GLY A 115 10.72 -6.49 0.87
C GLY A 115 9.54 -5.63 1.31
N ALA A 116 8.75 -6.18 2.22
CA ALA A 116 7.61 -5.52 2.82
C ALA A 116 7.60 -5.74 4.34
N ILE A 117 7.19 -4.72 5.07
CA ILE A 117 6.92 -4.79 6.50
C ILE A 117 5.48 -4.34 6.77
N TYR A 118 4.84 -4.98 7.76
CA TYR A 118 3.44 -4.76 8.09
C TYR A 118 3.29 -4.34 9.53
N TYR A 119 2.48 -3.30 9.75
CA TYR A 119 2.13 -2.82 11.07
C TYR A 119 0.63 -2.91 11.29
N PHE A 120 0.23 -3.48 12.40
CA PHE A 120 -1.15 -3.44 12.85
C PHE A 120 -1.44 -2.16 13.60
N ALA A 121 -2.58 -1.53 13.30
CA ALA A 121 -3.13 -0.42 14.06
C ALA A 121 -4.58 -0.69 14.47
N PRO A 122 -4.99 -0.33 15.70
CA PRO A 122 -6.33 -0.58 16.21
C PRO A 122 -7.41 0.30 15.58
N ASP A 123 -7.01 1.35 14.88
CA ASP A 123 -7.88 2.32 14.21
C ASP A 123 -7.14 2.97 13.01
N TRP A 124 -7.78 3.96 12.37
CA TRP A 124 -7.25 4.65 11.18
C TRP A 124 -6.85 6.10 11.50
N LYS A 125 -5.95 6.28 12.48
CA LYS A 125 -5.45 7.60 12.88
C LYS A 125 -4.07 7.88 12.29
N GLU A 126 -3.80 9.17 12.08
CA GLU A 126 -2.52 9.65 11.56
C GLU A 126 -1.33 9.33 12.47
N ASP A 127 -1.53 9.30 13.79
CA ASP A 127 -0.48 9.02 14.77
C ASP A 127 0.27 7.72 14.49
N HIS A 128 -0.44 6.71 13.95
CA HIS A 128 0.19 5.44 13.59
C HIS A 128 1.22 5.62 12.47
N VAL A 129 0.85 6.28 11.37
CA VAL A 129 1.77 6.47 10.25
C VAL A 129 2.90 7.44 10.60
N LEU A 130 2.65 8.44 11.44
CA LEU A 130 3.68 9.34 11.95
C LEU A 130 4.71 8.58 12.81
N SER A 131 4.25 7.65 13.64
CA SER A 131 5.11 6.77 14.45
C SER A 131 5.89 5.79 13.57
N HIS A 132 5.22 5.07 12.65
CA HIS A 132 5.88 4.10 11.78
C HIS A 132 6.98 4.74 10.94
N LEU A 133 6.73 5.94 10.41
CA LEU A 133 7.64 6.66 9.51
C LEU A 133 8.49 7.72 10.23
N ALA A 134 8.61 7.65 11.55
CA ALA A 134 9.32 8.66 12.36
C ALA A 134 10.75 8.92 11.90
N ASN A 135 11.45 7.90 11.41
CA ASN A 135 12.83 7.98 10.95
C ASN A 135 12.98 7.87 9.42
N ALA A 136 11.89 7.68 8.68
CA ALA A 136 11.92 7.55 7.23
C ALA A 136 12.28 8.89 6.56
N ARG A 137 13.04 8.85 5.48
CA ARG A 137 13.49 10.00 4.68
C ARG A 137 13.40 9.68 3.20
N GLY A 138 13.36 10.71 2.35
CA GLY A 138 13.38 10.55 0.91
C GLY A 138 11.99 10.64 0.27
N ILE A 139 11.49 9.61 -0.38
CA ILE A 139 10.23 9.62 -1.13
C ILE A 139 9.27 8.59 -0.54
N LEU A 140 8.04 9.01 -0.29
CA LEU A 140 6.93 8.12 0.06
C LEU A 140 5.89 8.13 -1.06
N GLN A 141 5.68 7.00 -1.69
CA GLN A 141 4.64 6.81 -2.69
C GLN A 141 3.41 6.16 -2.05
N ALA A 142 2.27 6.85 -2.09
CA ALA A 142 1.04 6.43 -1.45
C ALA A 142 -0.22 6.88 -2.24
N ASP A 143 -1.39 6.44 -1.78
CA ASP A 143 -2.70 6.76 -2.36
C ASP A 143 -3.24 8.18 -2.03
N GLY A 144 -2.47 8.97 -1.29
CA GLY A 144 -2.88 10.31 -0.87
C GLY A 144 -3.75 10.33 0.40
N TYR A 145 -3.63 9.35 1.26
CA TYR A 145 -4.22 9.38 2.59
C TYR A 145 -3.75 10.61 3.37
N LYS A 146 -4.71 11.36 3.93
CA LYS A 146 -4.44 12.63 4.62
C LYS A 146 -3.51 12.50 5.83
N GLY A 147 -3.46 11.34 6.46
CA GLY A 147 -2.59 11.08 7.62
C GLY A 147 -1.09 11.19 7.30
N TYR A 148 -0.70 11.18 6.02
CA TYR A 148 0.69 11.43 5.63
C TYR A 148 1.06 12.92 5.50
N ALA A 149 0.08 13.84 5.51
CA ALA A 149 0.32 15.24 5.19
C ALA A 149 1.43 15.89 6.02
N LYS A 150 1.45 15.63 7.33
CA LYS A 150 2.50 16.15 8.23
C LYS A 150 3.91 15.67 7.91
N LEU A 151 4.04 14.51 7.23
CA LEU A 151 5.35 13.97 6.84
C LEU A 151 5.96 14.73 5.65
N TYR A 152 5.11 15.42 4.89
CA TYR A 152 5.49 16.21 3.72
C TYR A 152 5.70 17.70 4.03
N GLU A 153 5.46 18.12 5.28
CA GLU A 153 5.68 19.50 5.71
C GLU A 153 7.18 19.80 5.83
N PRO A 154 7.61 21.02 5.45
CA PRO A 154 8.97 21.48 5.64
C PRO A 154 9.40 21.34 7.10
N GLN A 155 10.61 20.85 7.33
CA GLN A 155 11.25 20.83 8.64
C GLN A 155 11.88 22.18 8.95
N THR A 156 12.46 22.33 10.14
CA THR A 156 13.15 23.56 10.58
C THR A 156 14.30 23.97 9.66
N ASP A 157 14.89 23.04 8.90
CA ASP A 157 15.91 23.28 7.89
C ASP A 157 15.35 23.67 6.51
N GLY A 158 14.02 23.80 6.38
CA GLY A 158 13.33 24.22 5.17
C GLY A 158 13.00 23.09 4.18
N ALA A 159 13.53 21.88 4.33
CA ALA A 159 13.21 20.74 3.47
C ALA A 159 12.23 19.75 4.15
N PRO A 160 11.27 19.15 3.44
CA PRO A 160 10.45 18.10 3.98
C PRO A 160 11.28 16.83 4.17
N ARG A 161 11.00 16.08 5.23
CA ARG A 161 11.67 14.79 5.49
C ARG A 161 11.31 13.75 4.45
N LEU A 162 10.05 13.74 4.00
CA LEU A 162 9.55 12.90 2.94
C LEU A 162 8.92 13.76 1.84
N ARG A 163 9.20 13.41 0.59
CA ARG A 163 8.54 13.97 -0.59
C ARG A 163 7.40 13.05 -1.01
N GLU A 164 6.25 13.64 -1.30
CA GLU A 164 5.08 12.89 -1.76
C GLU A 164 5.26 12.45 -3.22
N ALA A 165 5.03 11.17 -3.51
CA ALA A 165 4.80 10.66 -4.86
C ALA A 165 3.36 10.15 -4.95
N ALA A 166 2.54 10.78 -5.78
CA ALA A 166 1.13 10.43 -5.91
C ALA A 166 0.91 9.27 -6.89
N CYS A 167 -0.23 8.59 -6.73
CA CYS A 167 -0.60 7.42 -7.52
C CYS A 167 -1.56 7.78 -8.65
N TRP A 168 -1.10 7.72 -9.91
CA TRP A 168 -1.94 7.94 -11.09
C TRP A 168 -3.06 6.89 -11.24
N ALA A 169 -2.88 5.67 -10.72
CA ALA A 169 -3.93 4.66 -10.74
C ALA A 169 -5.14 5.07 -9.88
N HIS A 170 -4.94 5.73 -8.74
CA HIS A 170 -6.01 6.25 -7.89
C HIS A 170 -6.77 7.39 -8.59
N LEU A 171 -6.06 8.37 -9.12
CA LEU A 171 -6.69 9.44 -9.92
C LEU A 171 -7.46 8.87 -11.12
N ARG A 172 -6.90 7.88 -11.80
CA ARG A 172 -7.56 7.19 -12.93
C ARG A 172 -8.83 6.47 -12.48
N ARG A 173 -8.83 5.86 -11.30
CA ARG A 173 -10.01 5.17 -10.74
C ARG A 173 -11.16 6.14 -10.53
N ASP A 174 -10.92 7.33 -9.98
CA ASP A 174 -11.96 8.35 -9.78
C ASP A 174 -12.64 8.74 -11.10
N PHE A 175 -11.86 8.96 -12.18
CA PHE A 175 -12.41 9.23 -13.50
C PHE A 175 -13.15 8.02 -14.08
N HIS A 176 -12.64 6.80 -13.87
CA HIS A 176 -13.26 5.57 -14.33
C HIS A 176 -14.62 5.34 -13.69
N ASP A 177 -14.74 5.47 -12.40
CA ASP A 177 -15.97 5.26 -11.65
C ASP A 177 -17.03 6.30 -12.04
N PHE A 178 -16.60 7.55 -12.25
CA PHE A 178 -17.48 8.58 -12.78
C PHE A 178 -17.93 8.27 -14.23
N TRP A 179 -17.03 7.83 -15.09
CA TRP A 179 -17.37 7.44 -16.45
C TRP A 179 -18.32 6.24 -16.51
N VAL A 180 -18.10 5.23 -15.69
CA VAL A 180 -18.98 4.05 -15.62
C VAL A 180 -20.41 4.45 -15.27
N SER A 181 -20.57 5.36 -14.30
CA SER A 181 -21.89 5.79 -13.82
C SER A 181 -22.60 6.80 -14.73
N THR A 182 -21.85 7.66 -15.45
CA THR A 182 -22.42 8.80 -16.18
C THR A 182 -22.21 8.78 -17.68
N LYS A 183 -21.27 7.95 -18.18
CA LYS A 183 -20.77 7.94 -19.57
C LYS A 183 -20.22 9.29 -20.03
N SER A 184 -19.70 10.09 -19.11
CA SER A 184 -19.14 11.40 -19.40
C SER A 184 -17.97 11.36 -20.35
N GLU A 185 -18.03 12.07 -21.47
CA GLU A 185 -16.94 12.19 -22.45
C GLU A 185 -15.69 12.86 -21.86
N ILE A 186 -15.87 13.80 -20.93
CA ILE A 186 -14.75 14.46 -20.22
C ILE A 186 -13.99 13.42 -19.36
N ALA A 187 -14.73 12.56 -18.65
CA ALA A 187 -14.10 11.51 -17.86
C ALA A 187 -13.39 10.48 -18.74
N ARG A 188 -13.99 10.13 -19.90
CA ARG A 188 -13.34 9.26 -20.88
C ARG A 188 -12.05 9.87 -21.42
N GLU A 189 -12.07 11.14 -21.80
CA GLU A 189 -10.86 11.84 -22.25
C GLU A 189 -9.77 11.86 -21.18
N ALA A 190 -10.13 12.05 -19.91
CA ALA A 190 -9.17 11.93 -18.80
C ALA A 190 -8.52 10.55 -18.76
N LEU A 191 -9.32 9.49 -18.90
CA LEU A 191 -8.82 8.10 -18.94
C LEU A 191 -7.88 7.86 -20.11
N ASP A 192 -8.19 8.37 -21.29
CA ASP A 192 -7.37 8.23 -22.49
C ASP A 192 -6.04 8.97 -22.35
N ARG A 193 -6.06 10.19 -21.79
CA ARG A 193 -4.86 10.97 -21.51
C ARG A 193 -3.95 10.29 -20.49
N ILE A 194 -4.50 9.77 -19.40
CA ILE A 194 -3.74 8.99 -18.39
C ILE A 194 -3.24 7.69 -19.03
N GLY A 195 -4.04 7.01 -19.86
CA GLY A 195 -3.64 5.80 -20.58
C GLY A 195 -2.34 5.96 -21.36
N LYS A 196 -2.16 7.11 -22.03
CA LYS A 196 -0.94 7.43 -22.80
C LYS A 196 0.32 7.56 -21.94
N LEU A 197 0.17 7.83 -20.64
CA LEU A 197 1.31 7.80 -19.68
C LEU A 197 1.72 6.35 -19.40
N TYR A 198 0.74 5.47 -19.20
CA TYR A 198 0.99 4.04 -18.99
C TYR A 198 1.59 3.36 -20.21
N ASP A 199 1.28 3.83 -21.43
CA ASP A 199 1.92 3.33 -22.65
C ASP A 199 3.43 3.57 -22.62
N THR A 200 3.86 4.76 -22.18
CA THR A 200 5.27 5.08 -21.99
C THR A 200 5.91 4.18 -20.92
N GLU A 201 5.26 4.02 -19.77
CA GLU A 201 5.77 3.21 -18.67
C GLU A 201 5.95 1.73 -19.04
N ARG A 202 5.06 1.16 -19.86
CA ARG A 202 5.22 -0.22 -20.37
C ARG A 202 6.50 -0.40 -21.18
N GLY A 203 6.89 0.61 -21.95
CA GLY A 203 8.10 0.57 -22.79
C GLY A 203 9.41 0.72 -21.99
N ILE A 204 9.34 1.24 -20.78
CA ILE A 204 10.54 1.50 -19.95
C ILE A 204 10.59 0.68 -18.66
N ASN A 205 9.66 -0.24 -18.47
CA ASN A 205 9.65 -1.10 -17.29
C ASN A 205 10.90 -2.02 -17.31
N GLY A 206 11.58 -2.15 -16.17
CA GLY A 206 12.81 -2.93 -16.06
C GLY A 206 14.04 -2.26 -16.70
N GLN A 207 13.96 -0.98 -17.06
CA GLN A 207 15.11 -0.20 -17.51
C GLN A 207 15.73 0.55 -16.33
N ALA A 208 17.02 0.89 -16.44
CA ALA A 208 17.74 1.67 -15.43
C ALA A 208 17.09 3.05 -15.18
N ALA A 209 17.28 3.59 -13.99
CA ALA A 209 16.59 4.81 -13.56
C ALA A 209 16.88 6.02 -14.47
N ASP A 210 18.11 6.18 -14.97
CA ASP A 210 18.50 7.23 -15.90
C ASP A 210 17.80 7.09 -17.26
N VAL A 211 17.68 5.87 -17.78
CA VAL A 211 16.95 5.58 -19.03
C VAL A 211 15.47 5.91 -18.87
N ARG A 212 14.87 5.51 -17.75
CA ARG A 212 13.47 5.84 -17.43
C ARG A 212 13.27 7.34 -17.32
N HIS A 213 14.16 8.05 -16.63
CA HIS A 213 14.12 9.50 -16.50
C HIS A 213 14.17 10.17 -17.88
N ALA A 214 15.15 9.83 -18.72
CA ALA A 214 15.29 10.41 -20.06
C ALA A 214 14.05 10.17 -20.95
N ALA A 215 13.51 8.96 -20.95
CA ALA A 215 12.29 8.63 -21.70
C ALA A 215 11.06 9.42 -21.20
N ARG A 216 10.90 9.55 -19.88
CA ARG A 216 9.81 10.31 -19.26
C ARG A 216 9.90 11.80 -19.56
N GLN A 217 11.09 12.39 -19.53
CA GLN A 217 11.30 13.79 -19.95
C GLN A 217 10.84 14.01 -21.39
N LYS A 218 11.21 13.10 -22.30
CA LYS A 218 10.86 13.21 -23.73
C LYS A 218 9.39 12.92 -24.02
N LEU A 219 8.82 11.88 -23.39
CA LEU A 219 7.52 11.31 -23.82
C LEU A 219 6.37 11.60 -22.83
N SER A 220 6.65 11.67 -21.53
CA SER A 220 5.61 11.81 -20.51
C SER A 220 5.46 13.25 -20.01
N ALA A 221 6.53 14.01 -19.86
CA ALA A 221 6.48 15.38 -19.35
C ALA A 221 5.53 16.29 -20.16
N PRO A 222 5.58 16.33 -21.49
CA PRO A 222 4.62 17.13 -22.27
C PRO A 222 3.16 16.64 -22.12
N LYS A 223 2.95 15.34 -21.96
CA LYS A 223 1.60 14.77 -21.73
C LYS A 223 1.05 15.17 -20.36
N VAL A 224 1.89 15.13 -19.30
CA VAL A 224 1.51 15.54 -17.95
C VAL A 224 1.20 17.03 -17.91
N ALA A 225 2.03 17.88 -18.54
CA ALA A 225 1.78 19.31 -18.64
C ALA A 225 0.43 19.59 -19.36
N SER A 226 0.21 18.93 -20.49
CA SER A 226 -1.06 19.02 -21.25
C SER A 226 -2.27 18.53 -20.44
N PHE A 227 -2.11 17.46 -19.67
CA PHE A 227 -3.18 16.95 -18.81
C PHE A 227 -3.60 17.97 -17.76
N PHE A 228 -2.67 18.58 -17.06
CA PHE A 228 -2.99 19.57 -16.03
C PHE A 228 -3.56 20.86 -16.62
N ALA A 229 -3.01 21.39 -17.71
CA ALA A 229 -3.59 22.55 -18.39
C ALA A 229 -5.02 22.28 -18.89
N TRP A 230 -5.26 21.11 -19.47
CA TRP A 230 -6.60 20.68 -19.86
C TRP A 230 -7.53 20.51 -18.64
N SER A 231 -7.05 19.96 -17.53
CA SER A 231 -7.83 19.78 -16.30
C SER A 231 -8.31 21.11 -15.71
N GLU A 232 -7.45 22.14 -15.71
CA GLU A 232 -7.80 23.49 -15.30
C GLU A 232 -8.95 24.06 -16.15
N GLN A 233 -8.88 23.87 -17.48
CA GLN A 233 -9.94 24.32 -18.39
C GLN A 233 -11.26 23.56 -18.19
N GLN A 234 -11.19 22.24 -17.96
CA GLN A 234 -12.41 21.45 -17.72
C GLN A 234 -13.09 21.84 -16.40
N LEU A 235 -12.29 22.14 -15.36
CA LEU A 235 -12.83 22.53 -14.06
C LEU A 235 -13.68 23.82 -14.11
N LEU A 236 -13.43 24.69 -15.07
CA LEU A 236 -14.23 25.89 -15.32
C LEU A 236 -15.60 25.60 -15.97
N ARG A 237 -15.76 24.41 -16.57
CA ARG A 237 -16.93 24.05 -17.39
C ARG A 237 -17.87 23.08 -16.71
N ILE A 238 -17.47 22.45 -15.62
CA ILE A 238 -18.23 21.41 -14.94
C ILE A 238 -18.79 21.93 -13.60
N PRO A 239 -19.89 21.34 -13.09
CA PRO A 239 -20.45 21.73 -11.79
C PRO A 239 -19.44 21.51 -10.67
N GLY A 240 -19.11 22.55 -9.92
CA GLY A 240 -18.03 22.55 -8.92
C GLY A 240 -18.20 21.55 -7.77
N LYS A 241 -19.42 21.07 -7.50
CA LYS A 241 -19.69 20.07 -6.45
C LYS A 241 -19.71 18.61 -6.97
N SER A 242 -19.56 18.41 -8.28
CA SER A 242 -19.58 17.07 -8.88
C SER A 242 -18.36 16.22 -8.45
N ASP A 243 -18.50 14.91 -8.49
CA ASP A 243 -17.37 13.99 -8.22
C ASP A 243 -16.28 14.12 -9.28
N LEU A 244 -16.65 14.44 -10.52
CA LEU A 244 -15.71 14.79 -11.58
C LEU A 244 -14.85 16.01 -11.19
N ALA A 245 -15.45 17.06 -10.65
CA ALA A 245 -14.73 18.25 -10.18
C ALA A 245 -13.83 17.94 -8.96
N LYS A 246 -14.23 16.99 -8.11
CA LYS A 246 -13.39 16.51 -7.00
C LYS A 246 -12.15 15.79 -7.53
N ALA A 247 -12.30 14.91 -8.52
CA ALA A 247 -11.18 14.21 -9.15
C ALA A 247 -10.18 15.19 -9.79
N PHE A 248 -10.65 16.19 -10.54
CA PHE A 248 -9.77 17.22 -11.08
C PHE A 248 -9.05 18.03 -9.99
N ARG A 249 -9.75 18.48 -8.95
CA ARG A 249 -9.14 19.21 -7.83
C ARG A 249 -8.11 18.36 -7.08
N TYR A 250 -8.38 17.06 -6.89
CA TYR A 250 -7.42 16.14 -6.29
C TYR A 250 -6.12 16.09 -7.10
N GLY A 251 -6.20 15.93 -8.43
CA GLY A 251 -5.04 15.94 -9.30
C GLY A 251 -4.31 17.29 -9.30
N LEU A 252 -5.03 18.40 -9.45
CA LEU A 252 -4.46 19.75 -9.53
C LEU A 252 -3.79 20.18 -8.22
N SER A 253 -4.40 19.89 -7.07
CA SER A 253 -3.84 20.25 -5.74
C SER A 253 -2.56 19.46 -5.40
N ARG A 254 -2.29 18.35 -6.10
CA ARG A 254 -1.11 17.48 -5.91
C ARG A 254 -0.25 17.39 -7.15
N ARG A 255 -0.28 18.42 -8.02
CA ARG A 255 0.43 18.45 -9.29
C ARG A 255 1.91 18.09 -9.15
N GLU A 256 2.59 18.61 -8.14
CA GLU A 256 4.00 18.29 -7.86
C GLU A 256 4.20 16.81 -7.54
N ALA A 257 3.37 16.24 -6.66
CA ALA A 257 3.43 14.83 -6.29
C ALA A 257 3.12 13.90 -7.48
N PHE A 258 2.17 14.26 -8.35
CA PHE A 258 1.88 13.55 -9.60
C PHE A 258 2.98 13.70 -10.65
N SER A 259 3.81 14.76 -10.57
CA SER A 259 4.91 15.01 -11.50
C SER A 259 6.24 14.45 -11.03
N LEU A 260 6.36 13.98 -9.78
CA LEU A 260 7.63 13.55 -9.19
C LEU A 260 8.30 12.42 -9.98
N PHE A 261 7.50 11.47 -10.52
CA PHE A 261 8.04 10.38 -11.34
C PHE A 261 8.74 10.84 -12.62
N LEU A 262 8.47 12.05 -13.07
CA LEU A 262 9.17 12.65 -14.22
C LEU A 262 10.60 13.03 -13.89
N THR A 263 10.88 13.45 -12.66
CA THR A 263 12.18 13.97 -12.22
C THR A 263 13.08 12.92 -11.58
N ASP A 264 12.52 11.77 -11.18
CA ASP A 264 13.26 10.66 -10.61
C ASP A 264 12.84 9.36 -11.29
N GLY A 265 13.74 8.73 -12.03
CA GLY A 265 13.48 7.49 -12.76
C GLY A 265 13.16 6.28 -11.88
N ARG A 266 13.43 6.35 -10.59
CA ARG A 266 13.13 5.31 -9.61
C ARG A 266 11.66 5.30 -9.20
N VAL A 267 11.02 6.47 -9.15
CA VAL A 267 9.62 6.62 -8.74
C VAL A 267 8.70 5.93 -9.75
N ALA A 268 7.75 5.17 -9.27
CA ALA A 268 6.73 4.54 -10.13
C ALA A 268 5.62 5.54 -10.49
N ILE A 269 4.90 5.30 -11.57
CA ILE A 269 3.71 6.10 -11.93
C ILE A 269 2.54 5.83 -10.99
N ASP A 270 2.53 4.65 -10.35
CA ASP A 270 1.46 4.24 -9.44
C ASP A 270 1.98 3.51 -8.21
N ASN A 271 1.08 3.24 -7.26
CA ASN A 271 1.37 2.56 -6.00
C ASN A 271 1.04 1.06 -6.02
N ASN A 272 0.95 0.43 -7.19
CA ASN A 272 0.60 -0.99 -7.32
C ASN A 272 1.57 -1.93 -6.57
N THR A 273 2.77 -1.48 -6.27
CA THR A 273 3.76 -2.21 -5.46
C THR A 273 3.24 -2.46 -4.04
N ALA A 274 2.73 -1.44 -3.36
CA ALA A 274 2.13 -1.60 -2.03
C ALA A 274 0.79 -2.35 -2.09
N GLU A 275 -0.05 -2.09 -3.09
CA GLU A 275 -1.31 -2.82 -3.28
C GLU A 275 -1.07 -4.33 -3.45
N ARG A 276 -0.05 -4.73 -4.22
CA ARG A 276 0.33 -6.15 -4.37
C ARG A 276 0.81 -6.77 -3.06
N ALA A 277 1.56 -6.03 -2.24
CA ALA A 277 2.02 -6.52 -0.94
C ALA A 277 0.86 -6.76 0.04
N LEU A 278 -0.24 -6.01 -0.08
CA LEU A 278 -1.44 -6.21 0.75
C LEU A 278 -2.37 -7.34 0.27
N ARG A 279 -2.16 -7.91 -0.92
CA ARG A 279 -3.03 -9.01 -1.43
C ARG A 279 -3.07 -10.22 -0.50
N PRO A 280 -1.95 -10.74 0.04
CA PRO A 280 -1.99 -11.85 0.97
C PRO A 280 -2.86 -11.56 2.19
N ILE A 281 -2.77 -10.35 2.73
CA ILE A 281 -3.62 -9.91 3.85
C ILE A 281 -5.09 -9.85 3.42
N GLY A 282 -5.37 -9.31 2.22
CA GLY A 282 -6.71 -9.22 1.64
C GLY A 282 -7.39 -10.59 1.44
N ILE A 283 -6.62 -11.62 1.07
CA ILE A 283 -7.08 -13.01 0.94
C ILE A 283 -7.23 -13.64 2.32
N GLY A 284 -6.19 -13.55 3.16
CA GLY A 284 -6.14 -14.17 4.48
C GLY A 284 -7.27 -13.70 5.39
N ARG A 285 -7.56 -12.40 5.42
CA ARG A 285 -8.64 -11.84 6.27
C ARG A 285 -10.04 -12.41 5.99
N LYS A 286 -10.28 -12.96 4.81
CA LYS A 286 -11.55 -13.64 4.48
C LYS A 286 -11.62 -15.05 5.04
N ASN A 287 -10.48 -15.64 5.38
CA ASN A 287 -10.35 -17.00 5.85
C ASN A 287 -10.08 -17.08 7.37
N TRP A 288 -9.64 -15.98 8.00
CA TRP A 288 -9.23 -15.98 9.41
C TRP A 288 -10.35 -15.63 10.40
N LEU A 289 -11.51 -15.15 9.92
CA LEU A 289 -12.68 -14.76 10.75
C LEU A 289 -13.95 -15.40 10.21
#